data_d1e0cdb15067e4705d47de838857ed79
#
_entry.id   d1e0cdb15067e4705d47de838857ed79
#
_cell.length_a   1.000
_cell.length_b   1.000
_cell.length_c   1.000
_cell.angle_alpha   90.00
_cell.angle_beta   90.00
_cell.angle_gamma   90.00
#
_symmetry.space_group_name_H-M   'P 1'
#
loop_
_entity.id
_entity.type
_entity.pdbx_description
1 polymer ?
#
loop_
_entity_poly.entity_id
_entity_poly.type
_entity_poly.pdbx_seq_one_letter_code
_entity_poly.pdbx_strand_id
1 'polypeptide(L)'
;MSKKHVKFLTYGCQMNFSDAERMEGELAKLGYQSVEEMDQADLIIINTCCVRETAEDKVYGKIGEIKALKRRNPDLILGITGCMAQKEGEKLIKRAPHIDFVLGTNKIHEVVSTIQKLEAANVKHVVDTELRENEMPEDVAIQRNTALSAWIPIMYGCNNFCTYCIVPYVRGRERSRLPEDIVREVQEAVAQGYKEVTLLGQNVNSYGKDHQKATFAQLLEMVDKVEGIQRVRYMTSHPKDLSNEVIEVIKNSKHICRHFHLPVQYGSNRILKAMNRVYTVEQYRDLVARIRAAVPEASLTTDLIVGFPGETEEDFQQLMAFIEKIRYDQAYTFIYSKRSGTPAAEMDNQVEDAVKHQRLNRLMELQNSISLEINQQLVGRTLEVMVEGPSHTDETVWNGRTDTNKLVLWQYTGKEKPGDLVKVKIQQAQTWILKGTLEA
;
A
#
# COMPACT_ATOMS: atom_id res chain seq x y z
N MET A 1 14.06 -5.59 -35.23
CA MET A 1 13.04 -6.33 -34.47
C MET A 1 11.82 -5.44 -34.37
N SER A 2 10.61 -5.93 -34.64
CA SER A 2 9.39 -5.17 -34.38
C SER A 2 9.32 -4.85 -32.88
N LYS A 3 8.89 -3.63 -32.54
CA LYS A 3 8.68 -3.25 -31.14
C LYS A 3 7.57 -4.11 -30.57
N LYS A 4 7.79 -4.71 -29.41
CA LYS A 4 6.75 -5.45 -28.67
C LYS A 4 6.09 -4.52 -27.66
N HIS A 5 4.79 -4.69 -27.42
CA HIS A 5 4.02 -3.84 -26.54
C HIS A 5 3.48 -4.63 -25.34
N VAL A 6 3.51 -3.99 -24.16
CA VAL A 6 2.97 -4.57 -22.94
C VAL A 6 1.92 -3.64 -22.30
N LYS A 7 0.83 -4.22 -21.83
CA LYS A 7 -0.17 -3.56 -20.99
C LYS A 7 -0.18 -4.17 -19.60
N PHE A 8 0.05 -3.35 -18.57
CA PHE A 8 -0.15 -3.73 -17.18
C PHE A 8 -1.53 -3.30 -16.69
N LEU A 9 -2.23 -4.21 -16.04
CA LEU A 9 -3.47 -3.97 -15.31
C LEU A 9 -3.20 -4.27 -13.83
N THR A 10 -2.82 -3.24 -13.07
CA THR A 10 -2.43 -3.40 -11.67
C THR A 10 -3.57 -3.05 -10.74
N TYR A 11 -3.95 -4.00 -9.89
CA TYR A 11 -4.97 -3.86 -8.87
C TYR A 11 -4.39 -4.18 -7.49
N GLY A 12 -4.56 -3.28 -6.53
CA GLY A 12 -4.15 -3.58 -5.15
C GLY A 12 -3.48 -2.44 -4.40
N CYS A 13 -2.45 -2.76 -3.63
CA CYS A 13 -1.70 -1.82 -2.82
C CYS A 13 -0.45 -1.31 -3.56
N GLN A 14 0.23 -0.31 -2.97
CA GLN A 14 1.47 0.25 -3.52
C GLN A 14 2.54 -0.80 -3.80
N MET A 15 2.58 -1.89 -3.02
CA MET A 15 3.51 -3.00 -3.28
C MET A 15 3.22 -3.66 -4.64
N ASN A 16 1.94 -3.83 -5.03
CA ASN A 16 1.61 -4.36 -6.36
C ASN A 16 2.05 -3.39 -7.47
N PHE A 17 1.90 -2.09 -7.28
CA PHE A 17 2.38 -1.12 -8.26
C PHE A 17 3.91 -1.13 -8.37
N SER A 18 4.63 -1.19 -7.25
CA SER A 18 6.07 -1.36 -7.27
C SER A 18 6.52 -2.68 -7.92
N ASP A 19 5.80 -3.79 -7.68
CA ASP A 19 6.03 -5.07 -8.35
C ASP A 19 5.85 -4.92 -9.89
N ALA A 20 4.83 -4.15 -10.35
CA ALA A 20 4.62 -3.88 -11.78
C ALA A 20 5.74 -3.03 -12.39
N GLU A 21 6.17 -1.94 -11.73
CA GLU A 21 7.28 -1.09 -12.17
C GLU A 21 8.58 -1.89 -12.38
N ARG A 22 8.85 -2.88 -11.52
CA ARG A 22 10.00 -3.79 -11.65
C ARG A 22 9.84 -4.74 -12.83
N MET A 23 8.67 -5.33 -13.03
CA MET A 23 8.40 -6.17 -14.21
C MET A 23 8.49 -5.36 -15.51
N GLU A 24 7.96 -4.14 -15.54
CA GLU A 24 8.09 -3.24 -16.70
C GLU A 24 9.56 -2.94 -17.04
N GLY A 25 10.37 -2.62 -16.00
CA GLY A 25 11.79 -2.37 -16.17
C GLY A 25 12.54 -3.56 -16.76
N GLU A 26 12.25 -4.78 -16.30
CA GLU A 26 12.83 -6.00 -16.84
C GLU A 26 12.36 -6.28 -18.29
N LEU A 27 11.08 -6.05 -18.60
CA LEU A 27 10.54 -6.21 -19.95
C LEU A 27 11.10 -5.17 -20.94
N ALA A 28 11.39 -3.95 -20.47
CA ALA A 28 12.01 -2.93 -21.29
C ALA A 28 13.39 -3.35 -21.82
N LYS A 29 14.16 -4.17 -21.06
CA LYS A 29 15.43 -4.77 -21.54
C LYS A 29 15.24 -5.70 -22.74
N LEU A 30 14.04 -6.29 -22.89
CA LEU A 30 13.66 -7.12 -24.04
C LEU A 30 13.03 -6.31 -25.19
N GLY A 31 12.94 -4.98 -25.05
CA GLY A 31 12.38 -4.09 -26.06
C GLY A 31 10.85 -3.93 -25.98
N TYR A 32 10.20 -4.39 -24.90
CA TYR A 32 8.79 -4.09 -24.67
C TYR A 32 8.60 -2.62 -24.33
N GLN A 33 7.52 -2.03 -24.86
CA GLN A 33 7.07 -0.67 -24.56
C GLN A 33 5.67 -0.72 -23.98
N SER A 34 5.44 0.05 -22.90
CA SER A 34 4.11 0.15 -22.30
C SER A 34 3.13 0.88 -23.22
N VAL A 35 1.89 0.37 -23.30
CA VAL A 35 0.79 0.95 -24.05
C VAL A 35 -0.43 1.19 -23.17
N GLU A 36 -1.25 2.18 -23.55
CA GLU A 36 -2.47 2.49 -22.79
C GLU A 36 -3.61 1.54 -23.08
N GLU A 37 -3.77 1.11 -24.33
CA GLU A 37 -4.90 0.30 -24.77
C GLU A 37 -4.50 -1.18 -24.86
N MET A 38 -5.40 -2.07 -24.41
CA MET A 38 -5.17 -3.53 -24.39
C MET A 38 -5.09 -4.15 -25.79
N ASP A 39 -5.76 -3.58 -26.78
CA ASP A 39 -5.80 -4.08 -28.16
C ASP A 39 -4.49 -3.82 -28.93
N GLN A 40 -3.64 -2.93 -28.40
CA GLN A 40 -2.30 -2.64 -28.94
C GLN A 40 -1.21 -3.54 -28.35
N ALA A 41 -1.55 -4.35 -27.33
CA ALA A 41 -0.57 -5.12 -26.59
C ALA A 41 -0.31 -6.49 -27.22
N ASP A 42 0.96 -6.90 -27.20
CA ASP A 42 1.42 -8.27 -27.49
C ASP A 42 1.48 -9.10 -26.19
N LEU A 43 1.56 -8.42 -25.05
CA LEU A 43 1.59 -9.00 -23.70
C LEU A 43 0.68 -8.21 -22.77
N ILE A 44 -0.24 -8.89 -22.10
CA ILE A 44 -1.06 -8.30 -21.04
C ILE A 44 -0.69 -8.98 -19.72
N ILE A 45 -0.33 -8.20 -18.70
CA ILE A 45 -0.07 -8.70 -17.34
C ILE A 45 -1.07 -8.10 -16.38
N ILE A 46 -1.85 -8.96 -15.72
CA ILE A 46 -2.74 -8.56 -14.64
C ILE A 46 -2.01 -8.81 -13.31
N ASN A 47 -1.60 -7.74 -12.63
CA ASN A 47 -1.00 -7.83 -11.30
C ASN A 47 -2.05 -7.58 -10.23
N THR A 48 -2.28 -8.57 -9.36
CA THR A 48 -3.49 -8.65 -8.58
C THR A 48 -3.25 -8.75 -7.09
N CYS A 49 -4.21 -8.18 -6.33
CA CYS A 49 -4.30 -8.31 -4.88
C CYS A 49 -5.38 -9.33 -4.49
N CYS A 50 -5.23 -10.01 -3.37
CA CYS A 50 -6.26 -10.89 -2.79
C CYS A 50 -6.86 -10.32 -1.50
N VAL A 51 -6.68 -9.01 -1.24
CA VAL A 51 -7.16 -8.38 0.00
C VAL A 51 -8.65 -8.05 -0.03
N ARG A 52 -9.28 -7.96 -1.22
CA ARG A 52 -10.72 -7.65 -1.36
C ARG A 52 -11.37 -8.62 -2.33
N GLU A 53 -12.46 -9.28 -1.91
CA GLU A 53 -13.23 -10.22 -2.72
C GLU A 53 -13.79 -9.58 -4.01
N THR A 54 -14.29 -8.35 -3.90
CA THR A 54 -14.76 -7.56 -5.06
C THR A 54 -13.65 -7.26 -6.08
N ALA A 55 -12.38 -7.36 -5.69
CA ALA A 55 -11.27 -7.22 -6.62
C ALA A 55 -11.04 -8.52 -7.42
N GLU A 56 -11.26 -9.69 -6.81
CA GLU A 56 -11.16 -10.98 -7.50
C GLU A 56 -12.20 -11.08 -8.64
N ASP A 57 -13.46 -10.69 -8.39
CA ASP A 57 -14.52 -10.71 -9.42
C ASP A 57 -14.21 -9.78 -10.61
N LYS A 58 -13.69 -8.57 -10.33
CA LYS A 58 -13.25 -7.64 -11.38
C LYS A 58 -12.13 -8.23 -12.23
N VAL A 59 -11.20 -8.94 -11.61
CA VAL A 59 -10.09 -9.61 -12.31
C VAL A 59 -10.62 -10.71 -13.22
N TYR A 60 -11.54 -11.56 -12.77
CA TYR A 60 -12.14 -12.59 -13.61
C TYR A 60 -12.94 -11.99 -14.77
N GLY A 61 -13.66 -10.88 -14.54
CA GLY A 61 -14.33 -10.13 -15.61
C GLY A 61 -13.33 -9.66 -16.68
N LYS A 62 -12.18 -9.11 -16.24
CA LYS A 62 -11.13 -8.64 -17.16
C LYS A 62 -10.45 -9.80 -17.92
N ILE A 63 -10.18 -10.92 -17.25
CA ILE A 63 -9.70 -12.15 -17.90
C ILE A 63 -10.66 -12.62 -19.00
N GLY A 64 -11.98 -12.54 -18.74
CA GLY A 64 -13.01 -12.87 -19.75
C GLY A 64 -13.00 -11.92 -20.97
N GLU A 65 -12.78 -10.62 -20.75
CA GLU A 65 -12.64 -9.61 -21.80
C GLU A 65 -11.41 -9.89 -22.68
N ILE A 66 -10.26 -10.20 -22.07
CA ILE A 66 -9.02 -10.50 -22.79
C ILE A 66 -9.15 -11.79 -23.63
N LYS A 67 -10.01 -12.73 -23.25
CA LYS A 67 -10.30 -13.90 -24.07
C LYS A 67 -10.81 -13.52 -25.47
N ALA A 68 -11.57 -12.44 -25.58
CA ALA A 68 -12.05 -11.94 -26.87
C ALA A 68 -10.91 -11.32 -27.70
N LEU A 69 -9.96 -10.66 -27.06
CA LEU A 69 -8.75 -10.13 -27.71
C LEU A 69 -7.87 -11.26 -28.23
N LYS A 70 -7.63 -12.31 -27.44
CA LYS A 70 -6.84 -13.50 -27.86
C LYS A 70 -7.47 -14.25 -29.04
N ARG A 71 -8.80 -14.18 -29.24
CA ARG A 71 -9.44 -14.75 -30.45
C ARG A 71 -9.10 -13.97 -31.72
N ARG A 72 -8.82 -12.65 -31.59
CA ARG A 72 -8.44 -11.78 -32.73
C ARG A 72 -6.93 -11.78 -32.95
N ASN A 73 -6.16 -11.87 -31.86
CA ASN A 73 -4.71 -11.99 -31.87
C ASN A 73 -4.31 -13.25 -31.07
N PRO A 74 -4.17 -14.41 -31.72
CA PRO A 74 -3.78 -15.66 -31.06
C PRO A 74 -2.39 -15.63 -30.39
N ASP A 75 -1.50 -14.76 -30.84
CA ASP A 75 -0.14 -14.60 -30.32
C ASP A 75 -0.06 -13.71 -29.07
N LEU A 76 -1.19 -13.06 -28.69
CA LEU A 76 -1.27 -12.27 -27.46
C LEU A 76 -1.01 -13.16 -26.24
N ILE A 77 -0.02 -12.77 -25.42
CA ILE A 77 0.33 -13.46 -24.18
C ILE A 77 -0.46 -12.82 -23.01
N LEU A 78 -1.09 -13.66 -22.19
CA LEU A 78 -1.78 -13.22 -20.95
C LEU A 78 -1.10 -13.81 -19.72
N GLY A 79 -0.57 -12.94 -18.85
CA GLY A 79 -0.01 -13.30 -17.57
C GLY A 79 -0.81 -12.82 -16.37
N ILE A 80 -0.86 -13.64 -15.32
CA ILE A 80 -1.44 -13.24 -14.03
C ILE A 80 -0.33 -13.27 -12.97
N THR A 81 -0.18 -12.18 -12.21
CA THR A 81 0.86 -12.04 -11.17
C THR A 81 0.28 -11.51 -9.86
N GLY A 82 1.09 -11.47 -8.80
CA GLY A 82 0.72 -10.89 -7.52
C GLY A 82 0.05 -11.86 -6.55
N CYS A 83 -0.64 -11.31 -5.53
CA CYS A 83 -1.14 -12.11 -4.41
C CYS A 83 -2.23 -13.11 -4.80
N MET A 84 -3.10 -12.78 -5.78
CA MET A 84 -4.10 -13.72 -6.28
C MET A 84 -3.46 -14.86 -7.07
N ALA A 85 -2.47 -14.56 -7.90
CA ALA A 85 -1.68 -15.55 -8.61
C ALA A 85 -1.02 -16.53 -7.63
N GLN A 86 -0.43 -16.00 -6.58
CA GLN A 86 0.19 -16.79 -5.51
C GLN A 86 -0.81 -17.72 -4.80
N LYS A 87 -2.02 -17.21 -4.51
CA LYS A 87 -3.06 -17.95 -3.78
C LYS A 87 -3.70 -19.04 -4.64
N GLU A 88 -4.03 -18.72 -5.89
CA GLU A 88 -4.85 -19.58 -6.74
C GLU A 88 -4.00 -20.51 -7.63
N GLY A 89 -2.81 -20.10 -8.05
CA GLY A 89 -1.87 -20.92 -8.82
C GLY A 89 -2.52 -21.59 -10.05
N GLU A 90 -2.37 -22.92 -10.14
CA GLU A 90 -2.95 -23.72 -11.24
C GLU A 90 -4.47 -23.63 -11.40
N LYS A 91 -5.21 -23.25 -10.33
CA LYS A 91 -6.66 -23.11 -10.42
C LYS A 91 -7.06 -22.02 -11.41
N LEU A 92 -6.22 -20.97 -11.57
CA LEU A 92 -6.42 -19.92 -12.57
C LEU A 92 -6.43 -20.48 -13.98
N ILE A 93 -5.46 -21.33 -14.32
CA ILE A 93 -5.39 -21.99 -15.64
C ILE A 93 -6.58 -22.92 -15.85
N LYS A 94 -6.97 -23.71 -14.83
CA LYS A 94 -8.15 -24.60 -14.93
C LYS A 94 -9.44 -23.83 -15.19
N ARG A 95 -9.61 -22.65 -14.56
CA ARG A 95 -10.79 -21.80 -14.72
C ARG A 95 -10.77 -20.99 -16.01
N ALA A 96 -9.58 -20.56 -16.45
CA ALA A 96 -9.38 -19.73 -17.63
C ALA A 96 -8.19 -20.26 -18.48
N PRO A 97 -8.39 -21.30 -19.33
CA PRO A 97 -7.31 -21.96 -20.08
C PRO A 97 -6.64 -21.10 -21.16
N HIS A 98 -6.99 -19.84 -21.30
CA HIS A 98 -6.36 -18.87 -22.19
C HIS A 98 -5.33 -17.98 -21.46
N ILE A 99 -5.09 -18.19 -20.17
CA ILE A 99 -3.96 -17.63 -19.44
C ILE A 99 -2.72 -18.43 -19.83
N ASP A 100 -1.64 -17.74 -20.19
CA ASP A 100 -0.39 -18.37 -20.63
C ASP A 100 0.57 -18.57 -19.46
N PHE A 101 0.62 -17.64 -18.49
CA PHE A 101 1.44 -17.83 -17.31
C PHE A 101 0.82 -17.29 -16.02
N VAL A 102 1.23 -17.88 -14.89
CA VAL A 102 0.89 -17.44 -13.53
C VAL A 102 2.17 -17.39 -12.72
N LEU A 103 2.53 -16.19 -12.25
CA LEU A 103 3.71 -15.97 -11.40
C LEU A 103 3.32 -15.48 -10.01
N GLY A 104 3.83 -16.15 -8.99
CA GLY A 104 3.66 -15.76 -7.60
C GLY A 104 4.40 -14.47 -7.26
N THR A 105 4.15 -13.96 -6.05
CA THR A 105 4.69 -12.68 -5.56
C THR A 105 6.22 -12.64 -5.49
N ASN A 106 6.88 -13.78 -5.30
CA ASN A 106 8.35 -13.88 -5.25
C ASN A 106 8.99 -14.13 -6.61
N LYS A 107 8.18 -14.26 -7.68
CA LYS A 107 8.63 -14.65 -9.02
C LYS A 107 8.53 -13.54 -10.06
N ILE A 108 8.27 -12.31 -9.63
CA ILE A 108 8.13 -11.15 -10.54
C ILE A 108 9.40 -10.92 -11.40
N HIS A 109 10.59 -11.21 -10.86
CA HIS A 109 11.86 -11.10 -11.57
C HIS A 109 12.04 -12.18 -12.64
N GLU A 110 11.27 -13.26 -12.59
CA GLU A 110 11.30 -14.33 -13.58
C GLU A 110 10.37 -14.07 -14.80
N VAL A 111 9.75 -12.89 -14.88
CA VAL A 111 8.83 -12.55 -15.97
C VAL A 111 9.50 -12.69 -17.36
N VAL A 112 10.74 -12.24 -17.48
CA VAL A 112 11.53 -12.33 -18.72
C VAL A 112 11.79 -13.79 -19.11
N SER A 113 12.33 -14.58 -18.20
CA SER A 113 12.62 -16.00 -18.46
C SER A 113 11.33 -16.81 -18.73
N THR A 114 10.22 -16.42 -18.12
CA THR A 114 8.89 -17.04 -18.34
C THR A 114 8.40 -16.79 -19.76
N ILE A 115 8.48 -15.56 -20.25
CA ILE A 115 8.11 -15.21 -21.61
C ILE A 115 8.97 -15.94 -22.63
N GLN A 116 10.30 -15.96 -22.40
CA GLN A 116 11.22 -16.69 -23.26
C GLN A 116 10.92 -18.20 -23.33
N LYS A 117 10.54 -18.81 -22.19
CA LYS A 117 10.10 -20.24 -22.17
C LYS A 117 8.82 -20.46 -22.99
N LEU A 118 7.85 -19.56 -22.91
CA LEU A 118 6.62 -19.64 -23.70
C LEU A 118 6.90 -19.52 -25.20
N GLU A 119 7.80 -18.60 -25.58
CA GLU A 119 8.17 -18.39 -26.99
C GLU A 119 9.04 -19.53 -27.58
N ALA A 120 9.94 -20.11 -26.78
CA ALA A 120 10.94 -21.08 -27.27
C ALA A 120 10.49 -22.54 -27.24
N ALA A 121 9.59 -22.93 -26.33
CA ALA A 121 9.47 -24.34 -25.93
C ALA A 121 8.14 -25.03 -26.30
N ASN A 122 7.22 -24.43 -27.06
CA ASN A 122 5.88 -24.99 -27.27
C ASN A 122 5.14 -25.36 -25.96
N VAL A 123 5.52 -24.71 -24.83
CA VAL A 123 4.87 -24.93 -23.54
C VAL A 123 3.61 -24.11 -23.53
N LYS A 124 2.48 -24.74 -23.29
CA LYS A 124 1.17 -24.09 -23.34
C LYS A 124 0.92 -23.16 -22.14
N HIS A 125 1.44 -23.51 -20.98
CA HIS A 125 1.27 -22.75 -19.74
C HIS A 125 2.51 -22.83 -18.86
N VAL A 126 2.81 -21.76 -18.14
CA VAL A 126 3.86 -21.72 -17.08
C VAL A 126 3.18 -21.29 -15.79
N VAL A 127 3.29 -22.08 -14.73
CA VAL A 127 2.83 -21.72 -13.39
C VAL A 127 4.00 -21.86 -12.43
N ASP A 128 4.41 -20.75 -11.83
CA ASP A 128 5.42 -20.74 -10.77
C ASP A 128 4.95 -19.87 -9.61
N THR A 129 4.50 -20.52 -8.54
CA THR A 129 4.03 -19.90 -7.31
C THR A 129 4.81 -20.41 -6.09
N GLU A 130 6.01 -20.97 -6.30
CA GLU A 130 6.85 -21.44 -5.23
C GLU A 130 7.35 -20.24 -4.38
N LEU A 131 7.08 -20.28 -3.08
CA LEU A 131 7.64 -19.32 -2.11
C LEU A 131 9.04 -19.78 -1.69
N ARG A 132 10.08 -19.25 -2.32
CA ARG A 132 11.46 -19.48 -1.91
C ARG A 132 11.89 -18.42 -0.90
N GLU A 133 12.32 -18.86 0.29
CA GLU A 133 12.58 -17.97 1.42
C GLU A 133 13.78 -17.04 1.23
N ASN A 134 14.73 -17.38 0.35
CA ASN A 134 16.01 -16.68 0.20
C ASN A 134 16.18 -15.89 -1.11
N GLU A 135 15.16 -15.80 -1.94
CA GLU A 135 15.24 -15.06 -3.20
C GLU A 135 14.68 -13.66 -3.03
N MET A 136 15.55 -12.65 -3.04
CA MET A 136 15.19 -11.24 -3.19
C MET A 136 15.98 -10.71 -4.39
N PRO A 137 15.31 -10.29 -5.47
CA PRO A 137 16.00 -9.69 -6.60
C PRO A 137 16.42 -8.27 -6.23
N GLU A 138 17.73 -8.04 -6.09
CA GLU A 138 18.27 -6.73 -5.74
C GLU A 138 18.56 -5.85 -6.98
N ASP A 139 19.05 -6.43 -8.06
CA ASP A 139 19.46 -5.69 -9.27
C ASP A 139 18.38 -5.75 -10.38
N VAL A 140 17.14 -5.48 -10.03
CA VAL A 140 16.02 -5.45 -10.99
C VAL A 140 15.89 -4.04 -11.56
N ALA A 141 15.84 -3.91 -12.90
CA ALA A 141 15.53 -2.64 -13.52
C ALA A 141 14.12 -2.16 -13.11
N ILE A 142 13.97 -0.86 -12.90
CA ILE A 142 12.71 -0.28 -12.46
C ILE A 142 12.27 0.79 -13.45
N GLN A 143 11.10 0.64 -14.02
CA GLN A 143 10.45 1.66 -14.81
C GLN A 143 9.35 2.30 -13.95
N ARG A 144 9.62 3.46 -13.37
CA ARG A 144 8.70 4.14 -12.49
C ARG A 144 7.62 4.86 -13.29
N ASN A 145 6.37 4.67 -12.91
CA ASN A 145 5.19 5.24 -13.58
C ASN A 145 4.57 6.40 -12.80
N THR A 146 5.12 6.75 -11.63
CA THR A 146 4.66 7.88 -10.82
C THR A 146 5.50 9.11 -11.10
N ALA A 147 4.88 10.28 -11.12
CA ALA A 147 5.58 11.53 -11.40
C ALA A 147 6.24 12.17 -10.17
N LEU A 148 5.81 11.78 -8.95
CA LEU A 148 6.13 12.51 -7.73
C LEU A 148 6.85 11.69 -6.67
N SER A 149 6.33 10.52 -6.33
CA SER A 149 6.81 9.70 -5.21
C SER A 149 7.33 8.36 -5.74
N ALA A 150 8.58 8.01 -5.43
CA ALA A 150 9.10 6.70 -5.75
C ALA A 150 8.72 5.69 -4.67
N TRP A 151 8.15 4.57 -5.08
CA TRP A 151 7.83 3.46 -4.18
C TRP A 151 9.02 2.53 -4.03
N ILE A 152 9.51 2.41 -2.80
CA ILE A 152 10.73 1.65 -2.49
C ILE A 152 10.40 0.54 -1.50
N PRO A 153 10.23 -0.72 -1.95
CA PRO A 153 10.13 -1.85 -1.04
C PRO A 153 11.40 -1.97 -0.20
N ILE A 154 11.24 -2.00 1.12
CA ILE A 154 12.35 -2.22 2.05
C ILE A 154 12.35 -3.63 2.62
N MET A 155 11.21 -4.30 2.56
CA MET A 155 11.01 -5.66 3.04
C MET A 155 9.81 -6.32 2.37
N TYR A 156 9.78 -7.64 2.40
CA TYR A 156 8.70 -8.49 1.89
C TYR A 156 8.23 -9.45 2.98
N GLY A 157 6.95 -9.86 2.91
CA GLY A 157 6.37 -10.83 3.83
C GLY A 157 6.03 -10.27 5.21
N CYS A 158 5.45 -11.12 6.08
CA CYS A 158 5.04 -10.72 7.43
C CYS A 158 5.00 -11.92 8.37
N ASN A 159 5.53 -11.75 9.58
CA ASN A 159 5.56 -12.78 10.63
C ASN A 159 4.46 -12.63 11.69
N ASN A 160 3.51 -11.70 11.52
CA ASN A 160 2.51 -11.44 12.55
C ASN A 160 1.38 -12.47 12.61
N PHE A 161 1.06 -13.16 11.51
CA PHE A 161 0.01 -14.18 11.46
C PHE A 161 -1.31 -13.77 12.12
N CYS A 162 -1.73 -12.51 11.91
CA CYS A 162 -3.05 -12.08 12.34
C CYS A 162 -4.12 -13.00 11.74
N THR A 163 -5.10 -13.43 12.53
CA THR A 163 -6.02 -14.52 12.15
C THR A 163 -6.88 -14.23 10.92
N TYR A 164 -7.09 -12.95 10.58
CA TYR A 164 -7.84 -12.50 9.39
C TYR A 164 -6.97 -12.28 8.14
N CYS A 165 -5.62 -12.36 8.28
CA CYS A 165 -4.71 -11.85 7.26
C CYS A 165 -4.13 -12.97 6.40
N ILE A 166 -4.25 -12.81 5.08
CA ILE A 166 -3.70 -13.78 4.10
C ILE A 166 -2.23 -13.49 3.74
N VAL A 167 -1.69 -12.33 4.12
CA VAL A 167 -0.34 -11.88 3.69
C VAL A 167 0.77 -12.88 3.97
N PRO A 168 0.90 -13.49 5.17
CA PRO A 168 1.96 -14.47 5.42
C PRO A 168 1.93 -15.67 4.47
N TYR A 169 0.75 -16.03 3.97
CA TYR A 169 0.52 -17.18 3.10
C TYR A 169 0.79 -16.87 1.62
N VAL A 170 0.72 -15.59 1.23
CA VAL A 170 0.89 -15.18 -0.18
C VAL A 170 2.15 -14.35 -0.43
N ARG A 171 2.79 -13.79 0.60
CA ARG A 171 4.07 -13.07 0.49
C ARG A 171 5.20 -13.69 1.32
N GLY A 172 4.89 -14.75 2.07
CA GLY A 172 5.86 -15.50 2.87
C GLY A 172 6.28 -14.80 4.17
N ARG A 173 7.37 -15.29 4.74
CA ARG A 173 8.00 -14.74 5.94
C ARG A 173 8.65 -13.38 5.68
N GLU A 174 8.88 -12.62 6.76
CA GLU A 174 9.60 -11.34 6.69
C GLU A 174 11.01 -11.54 6.14
N ARG A 175 11.37 -10.72 5.15
CA ARG A 175 12.69 -10.64 4.54
C ARG A 175 12.97 -9.17 4.26
N SER A 176 14.00 -8.63 4.88
CA SER A 176 14.42 -7.24 4.74
C SER A 176 15.50 -7.14 3.67
N ARG A 177 15.42 -6.11 2.83
CA ARG A 177 16.48 -5.77 1.89
C ARG A 177 17.69 -5.16 2.65
N LEU A 178 18.86 -5.22 2.05
CA LEU A 178 20.04 -4.61 2.63
C LEU A 178 19.90 -3.08 2.66
N PRO A 179 20.33 -2.41 3.74
CA PRO A 179 20.18 -0.96 3.85
C PRO A 179 20.93 -0.20 2.75
N GLU A 180 22.09 -0.72 2.32
CA GLU A 180 22.89 -0.13 1.25
C GLU A 180 22.15 -0.12 -0.10
N ASP A 181 21.42 -1.21 -0.43
CA ASP A 181 20.66 -1.32 -1.66
C ASP A 181 19.44 -0.40 -1.66
N ILE A 182 18.78 -0.26 -0.50
CA ILE A 182 17.67 0.67 -0.34
C ILE A 182 18.13 2.11 -0.51
N VAL A 183 19.24 2.49 0.15
CA VAL A 183 19.79 3.85 0.06
C VAL A 183 20.24 4.16 -1.37
N ARG A 184 20.89 3.21 -2.06
CA ARG A 184 21.25 3.35 -3.48
C ARG A 184 20.00 3.58 -4.34
N GLU A 185 18.92 2.80 -4.16
CA GLU A 185 17.67 2.96 -4.90
C GLU A 185 17.02 4.33 -4.62
N VAL A 186 17.10 4.85 -3.39
CA VAL A 186 16.65 6.21 -3.05
C VAL A 186 17.48 7.26 -3.78
N GLN A 187 18.81 7.13 -3.80
CA GLN A 187 19.72 8.04 -4.52
C GLN A 187 19.44 8.06 -6.02
N GLU A 188 19.22 6.89 -6.62
CA GLU A 188 18.85 6.77 -8.04
C GLU A 188 17.49 7.43 -8.33
N ALA A 189 16.49 7.25 -7.45
CA ALA A 189 15.20 7.93 -7.60
C ALA A 189 15.35 9.45 -7.53
N VAL A 190 16.12 9.96 -6.55
CA VAL A 190 16.40 11.42 -6.44
C VAL A 190 17.14 11.95 -7.67
N ALA A 191 18.13 11.21 -8.20
CA ALA A 191 18.86 11.57 -9.42
C ALA A 191 17.93 11.61 -10.65
N GLN A 192 16.86 10.81 -10.68
CA GLN A 192 15.81 10.83 -11.69
C GLN A 192 14.80 11.99 -11.49
N GLY A 193 14.92 12.77 -10.42
CA GLY A 193 14.10 13.96 -10.15
C GLY A 193 12.97 13.75 -9.13
N TYR A 194 12.83 12.53 -8.56
CA TYR A 194 11.84 12.29 -7.50
C TYR A 194 12.20 13.08 -6.24
N LYS A 195 11.19 13.74 -5.67
CA LYS A 195 11.32 14.58 -4.47
C LYS A 195 10.83 13.88 -3.21
N GLU A 196 9.96 12.90 -3.38
CA GLU A 196 9.39 12.10 -2.31
C GLU A 196 9.68 10.61 -2.57
N VAL A 197 9.99 9.88 -1.50
CA VAL A 197 10.02 8.41 -1.51
C VAL A 197 9.03 7.87 -0.48
N THR A 198 8.43 6.73 -0.79
CA THR A 198 7.59 5.99 0.14
C THR A 198 8.20 4.61 0.38
N LEU A 199 8.66 4.37 1.60
CA LEU A 199 9.21 3.08 2.02
C LEU A 199 8.06 2.09 2.25
N LEU A 200 8.10 0.96 1.53
CA LEU A 200 7.03 -0.03 1.51
C LEU A 200 7.44 -1.32 2.21
N GLY A 201 6.48 -1.92 2.91
CA GLY A 201 6.59 -3.23 3.53
C GLY A 201 5.24 -3.68 4.07
N GLN A 202 5.13 -4.91 4.53
CA GLN A 202 3.93 -5.39 5.21
C GLN A 202 3.94 -5.04 6.72
N ASN A 203 5.13 -4.73 7.26
CA ASN A 203 5.34 -4.22 8.61
C ASN A 203 6.72 -3.54 8.66
N VAL A 204 6.83 -2.31 8.19
CA VAL A 204 8.12 -1.61 8.06
C VAL A 204 8.87 -1.47 9.40
N ASN A 205 8.15 -1.45 10.52
CA ASN A 205 8.77 -1.32 11.85
C ASN A 205 9.54 -2.58 12.28
N SER A 206 9.32 -3.74 11.63
CA SER A 206 10.10 -4.96 11.88
C SER A 206 11.33 -5.09 10.98
N TYR A 207 11.57 -4.10 10.10
CA TYR A 207 12.73 -4.10 9.21
C TYR A 207 14.03 -4.39 9.97
N GLY A 208 14.84 -5.26 9.38
CA GLY A 208 16.16 -5.60 9.88
C GLY A 208 16.21 -6.65 10.98
N LYS A 209 15.06 -7.13 11.50
CA LYS A 209 15.04 -8.18 12.54
C LYS A 209 15.60 -9.52 12.07
N ASP A 210 15.50 -9.79 10.77
CA ASP A 210 15.97 -11.03 10.13
C ASP A 210 17.48 -11.04 9.88
N HIS A 211 18.10 -9.91 9.56
CA HIS A 211 19.54 -9.83 9.22
C HIS A 211 20.38 -9.03 10.22
N GLN A 212 19.78 -8.25 11.13
CA GLN A 212 20.43 -7.47 12.20
C GLN A 212 21.50 -6.45 11.72
N LYS A 213 21.49 -6.03 10.45
CA LYS A 213 22.44 -5.05 9.92
C LYS A 213 22.05 -3.62 10.24
N ALA A 214 20.75 -3.32 10.20
CA ALA A 214 20.19 -2.02 10.57
C ALA A 214 18.77 -2.19 11.07
N THR A 215 18.36 -1.37 12.04
CA THR A 215 16.95 -1.25 12.46
C THR A 215 16.19 -0.31 11.52
N PHE A 216 14.85 -0.30 11.60
CA PHE A 216 14.06 0.66 10.84
C PHE A 216 14.40 2.12 11.15
N ALA A 217 14.70 2.44 12.43
CA ALA A 217 15.15 3.77 12.84
C ALA A 217 16.46 4.16 12.12
N GLN A 218 17.45 3.27 12.12
CA GLN A 218 18.71 3.49 11.42
C GLN A 218 18.55 3.63 9.92
N LEU A 219 17.68 2.81 9.31
CA LEU A 219 17.37 2.95 7.88
C LEU A 219 16.74 4.31 7.57
N LEU A 220 15.77 4.76 8.40
CA LEU A 220 15.17 6.09 8.26
C LEU A 220 16.22 7.20 8.31
N GLU A 221 17.18 7.14 9.26
CA GLU A 221 18.29 8.11 9.35
C GLU A 221 19.19 8.07 8.11
N MET A 222 19.45 6.89 7.55
CA MET A 222 20.26 6.77 6.32
C MET A 222 19.55 7.40 5.13
N VAL A 223 18.26 7.15 4.98
CA VAL A 223 17.42 7.70 3.90
C VAL A 223 17.25 9.22 4.06
N ASP A 224 17.04 9.72 5.28
CA ASP A 224 16.91 11.15 5.59
C ASP A 224 18.14 11.97 5.18
N LYS A 225 19.33 11.34 5.16
CA LYS A 225 20.61 11.96 4.77
C LYS A 225 20.86 11.96 3.26
N VAL A 226 20.00 11.38 2.45
CA VAL A 226 20.17 11.39 0.98
C VAL A 226 19.97 12.81 0.47
N GLU A 227 21.00 13.36 -0.18
CA GLU A 227 20.98 14.72 -0.71
C GLU A 227 19.91 14.85 -1.81
N GLY A 228 19.07 15.89 -1.72
CA GLY A 228 18.00 16.19 -2.67
C GLY A 228 16.65 15.57 -2.33
N ILE A 229 16.56 14.68 -1.33
CA ILE A 229 15.26 14.21 -0.82
C ILE A 229 14.52 15.35 -0.10
N GLN A 230 13.23 15.49 -0.32
CA GLN A 230 12.40 16.47 0.36
C GLN A 230 11.38 15.83 1.30
N ARG A 231 10.88 14.63 0.98
CA ARG A 231 9.95 13.88 1.83
C ARG A 231 10.22 12.39 1.82
N VAL A 232 10.18 11.82 3.01
CA VAL A 232 10.24 10.38 3.23
C VAL A 232 8.95 9.94 3.91
N ARG A 233 8.16 9.11 3.22
CA ARG A 233 6.99 8.45 3.76
C ARG A 233 7.28 6.98 4.00
N TYR A 234 6.52 6.38 4.88
CA TYR A 234 6.54 4.94 5.10
C TYR A 234 5.12 4.43 5.33
N MET A 235 4.86 3.20 4.92
CA MET A 235 3.53 2.62 4.96
C MET A 235 3.54 1.29 5.72
N THR A 236 2.43 1.03 6.40
CA THR A 236 2.13 -0.24 7.06
C THR A 236 3.03 -0.57 8.24
N SER A 237 2.63 -0.02 9.39
CA SER A 237 3.27 -0.27 10.68
C SER A 237 2.45 -1.27 11.51
N HIS A 238 3.12 -2.05 12.37
CA HIS A 238 2.43 -2.81 13.40
C HIS A 238 2.72 -2.18 14.77
N PRO A 239 1.71 -1.87 15.60
CA PRO A 239 1.90 -1.13 16.85
C PRO A 239 2.92 -1.73 17.81
N LYS A 240 3.04 -3.08 17.84
CA LYS A 240 4.02 -3.76 18.71
C LYS A 240 5.49 -3.48 18.35
N ASP A 241 5.76 -3.11 17.09
CA ASP A 241 7.10 -3.00 16.54
C ASP A 241 7.58 -1.54 16.41
N LEU A 242 6.70 -0.56 16.65
CA LEU A 242 7.10 0.85 16.64
C LEU A 242 7.90 1.18 17.90
N SER A 243 9.20 1.38 17.72
CA SER A 243 10.14 1.67 18.80
C SER A 243 10.21 3.18 19.13
N ASN A 244 10.76 3.51 20.29
CA ASN A 244 11.00 4.90 20.68
C ASN A 244 12.04 5.57 19.78
N GLU A 245 13.03 4.82 19.31
CA GLU A 245 14.07 5.31 18.40
C GLU A 245 13.45 5.81 17.09
N VAL A 246 12.44 5.10 16.54
CA VAL A 246 11.72 5.56 15.35
C VAL A 246 11.00 6.88 15.62
N ILE A 247 10.37 7.03 16.78
CA ILE A 247 9.67 8.28 17.16
C ILE A 247 10.69 9.43 17.27
N GLU A 248 11.84 9.21 17.89
CA GLU A 248 12.89 10.23 18.03
C GLU A 248 13.51 10.62 16.67
N VAL A 249 13.72 9.66 15.76
CA VAL A 249 14.20 9.95 14.40
C VAL A 249 13.21 10.84 13.67
N ILE A 250 11.92 10.52 13.72
CA ILE A 250 10.87 11.32 13.05
C ILE A 250 10.80 12.73 13.66
N LYS A 251 10.86 12.84 14.98
CA LYS A 251 10.86 14.13 15.69
C LYS A 251 12.00 15.05 15.25
N ASN A 252 13.19 14.49 15.03
CA ASN A 252 14.40 15.25 14.72
C ASN A 252 14.65 15.44 13.22
N SER A 253 13.93 14.73 12.35
CA SER A 253 14.06 14.84 10.91
C SER A 253 13.32 16.04 10.34
N LYS A 254 13.84 16.55 9.21
CA LYS A 254 13.18 17.60 8.40
C LYS A 254 12.41 17.01 7.21
N HIS A 255 12.73 15.79 6.79
CA HIS A 255 12.19 15.20 5.57
C HIS A 255 11.22 14.05 5.87
N ILE A 256 11.37 13.34 7.02
CA ILE A 256 10.46 12.24 7.35
C ILE A 256 9.10 12.80 7.75
N CYS A 257 8.08 12.35 7.07
CA CYS A 257 6.71 12.81 7.26
C CYS A 257 6.18 12.44 8.65
N ARG A 258 5.55 13.40 9.32
CA ARG A 258 4.96 13.27 10.68
C ARG A 258 3.60 12.58 10.64
N HIS A 259 3.49 11.52 9.86
CA HIS A 259 2.28 10.73 9.69
C HIS A 259 2.53 9.31 10.17
N PHE A 260 1.81 8.89 11.21
CA PHE A 260 1.88 7.55 11.78
C PHE A 260 0.63 6.77 11.39
N HIS A 261 0.76 5.86 10.42
CA HIS A 261 -0.28 4.90 10.13
C HIS A 261 -0.08 3.67 11.00
N LEU A 262 -0.91 3.53 12.03
CA LEU A 262 -0.82 2.50 13.08
C LEU A 262 -2.10 1.66 13.15
N PRO A 263 -2.27 0.63 12.31
CA PRO A 263 -3.45 -0.21 12.29
C PRO A 263 -3.70 -0.91 13.63
N VAL A 264 -4.61 -0.38 14.46
CA VAL A 264 -5.02 -1.01 15.72
C VAL A 264 -5.93 -2.21 15.48
N GLN A 265 -6.72 -2.16 14.42
CA GLN A 265 -7.73 -3.13 13.97
C GLN A 265 -8.99 -3.16 14.83
N TYR A 266 -8.89 -3.12 16.18
CA TYR A 266 -10.03 -3.14 17.08
C TYR A 266 -9.74 -2.47 18.45
N GLY A 267 -10.78 -2.10 19.17
CA GLY A 267 -10.70 -1.40 20.47
C GLY A 267 -11.06 -2.24 21.70
N SER A 268 -11.14 -3.57 21.58
CA SER A 268 -11.41 -4.52 22.67
C SER A 268 -10.27 -5.53 22.78
N ASN A 269 -9.76 -5.73 24.00
CA ASN A 269 -8.68 -6.71 24.25
C ASN A 269 -9.08 -8.14 23.87
N ARG A 270 -10.37 -8.48 24.06
CA ARG A 270 -10.91 -9.78 23.69
C ARG A 270 -10.81 -10.03 22.18
N ILE A 271 -11.22 -9.06 21.39
CA ILE A 271 -11.16 -9.16 19.92
C ILE A 271 -9.73 -9.05 19.42
N LEU A 272 -8.90 -8.16 19.98
CA LEU A 272 -7.47 -8.11 19.63
C LEU A 272 -6.78 -9.46 19.85
N LYS A 273 -7.06 -10.15 20.95
CA LYS A 273 -6.54 -11.50 21.20
C LYS A 273 -7.05 -12.50 20.17
N ALA A 274 -8.33 -12.46 19.82
CA ALA A 274 -8.92 -13.34 18.79
C ALA A 274 -8.33 -13.06 17.39
N MET A 275 -7.98 -11.82 17.10
CA MET A 275 -7.27 -11.40 15.89
C MET A 275 -5.77 -11.76 15.89
N ASN A 276 -5.25 -12.38 16.96
CA ASN A 276 -3.82 -12.63 17.18
C ASN A 276 -2.98 -11.34 17.17
N ARG A 277 -3.55 -10.25 17.75
CA ARG A 277 -2.81 -8.99 17.97
C ARG A 277 -2.14 -9.08 19.34
N VAL A 278 -0.81 -9.06 19.36
CA VAL A 278 0.01 -9.33 20.56
C VAL A 278 0.25 -8.08 21.42
N TYR A 279 -0.73 -7.19 21.48
CA TYR A 279 -0.76 -6.00 22.33
C TYR A 279 -2.18 -5.77 22.86
N THR A 280 -2.28 -4.97 23.93
CA THR A 280 -3.56 -4.55 24.52
C THR A 280 -3.92 -3.11 24.10
N VAL A 281 -5.19 -2.76 24.33
CA VAL A 281 -5.71 -1.40 24.13
C VAL A 281 -4.91 -0.38 24.96
N GLU A 282 -4.50 -0.76 26.18
CA GLU A 282 -3.72 0.09 27.10
C GLU A 282 -2.33 0.36 26.53
N GLN A 283 -1.62 -0.69 26.09
CA GLN A 283 -0.31 -0.57 25.45
C GLN A 283 -0.37 0.30 24.19
N TYR A 284 -1.43 0.16 23.39
CA TYR A 284 -1.63 1.00 22.22
C TYR A 284 -1.84 2.47 22.60
N ARG A 285 -2.64 2.74 23.64
CA ARG A 285 -2.87 4.10 24.17
C ARG A 285 -1.60 4.74 24.67
N ASP A 286 -0.75 3.99 25.38
CA ASP A 286 0.54 4.47 25.85
C ASP A 286 1.49 4.79 24.68
N LEU A 287 1.46 3.97 23.61
CA LEU A 287 2.22 4.27 22.39
C LEU A 287 1.75 5.58 21.74
N VAL A 288 0.44 5.77 21.59
CA VAL A 288 -0.12 7.02 21.06
C VAL A 288 0.24 8.23 21.93
N ALA A 289 0.19 8.09 23.25
CA ALA A 289 0.58 9.16 24.17
C ALA A 289 2.07 9.54 24.00
N ARG A 290 2.97 8.56 23.85
CA ARG A 290 4.39 8.81 23.56
C ARG A 290 4.61 9.52 22.23
N ILE A 291 3.93 9.11 21.16
CA ILE A 291 4.02 9.77 19.86
C ILE A 291 3.59 11.23 19.98
N ARG A 292 2.43 11.51 20.58
CA ARG A 292 1.90 12.87 20.72
C ARG A 292 2.76 13.76 21.62
N ALA A 293 3.39 13.17 22.63
CA ALA A 293 4.33 13.91 23.50
C ALA A 293 5.62 14.27 22.75
N ALA A 294 6.14 13.37 21.91
CA ALA A 294 7.37 13.58 21.17
C ALA A 294 7.17 14.43 19.91
N VAL A 295 6.06 14.23 19.21
CA VAL A 295 5.69 14.89 17.92
C VAL A 295 4.28 15.42 18.04
N PRO A 296 4.03 16.59 18.68
CA PRO A 296 2.68 17.11 18.95
C PRO A 296 1.83 17.35 17.71
N GLU A 297 2.44 17.63 16.57
CA GLU A 297 1.77 17.86 15.29
C GLU A 297 1.57 16.58 14.46
N ALA A 298 1.93 15.41 14.99
CA ALA A 298 1.78 14.15 14.26
C ALA A 298 0.32 13.88 13.93
N SER A 299 0.07 13.45 12.70
CA SER A 299 -1.20 12.86 12.33
C SER A 299 -1.18 11.35 12.59
N LEU A 300 -2.27 10.84 13.13
CA LEU A 300 -2.46 9.42 13.43
C LEU A 300 -3.58 8.85 12.56
N THR A 301 -3.26 7.82 11.79
CA THR A 301 -4.26 7.07 11.02
C THR A 301 -4.24 5.59 11.39
N THR A 302 -5.34 4.89 11.14
CA THR A 302 -5.49 3.48 11.52
C THR A 302 -6.39 2.73 10.56
N ASP A 303 -6.35 1.41 10.64
CA ASP A 303 -7.36 0.50 10.06
C ASP A 303 -8.22 -0.07 11.18
N LEU A 304 -9.52 -0.22 10.90
CA LEU A 304 -10.53 -0.76 11.81
C LEU A 304 -11.39 -1.78 11.07
N ILE A 305 -11.57 -2.96 11.67
CA ILE A 305 -12.38 -4.03 11.12
C ILE A 305 -13.53 -4.31 12.08
N VAL A 306 -14.78 -4.12 11.63
CA VAL A 306 -16.00 -4.48 12.39
C VAL A 306 -16.55 -5.81 11.88
N GLY A 307 -17.34 -6.48 12.72
CA GLY A 307 -17.96 -7.76 12.39
C GLY A 307 -16.98 -8.93 12.35
N PHE A 308 -15.88 -8.83 13.11
CA PHE A 308 -14.96 -9.96 13.29
C PHE A 308 -15.68 -11.13 13.98
N PRO A 309 -15.38 -12.41 13.66
CA PRO A 309 -16.04 -13.54 14.29
C PRO A 309 -16.07 -13.47 15.82
N GLY A 310 -17.26 -13.64 16.39
CA GLY A 310 -17.48 -13.55 17.82
C GLY A 310 -17.57 -12.15 18.42
N GLU A 311 -17.53 -11.09 17.60
CA GLU A 311 -17.73 -9.71 18.07
C GLU A 311 -19.12 -9.53 18.67
N THR A 312 -19.20 -9.05 19.92
CA THR A 312 -20.44 -8.72 20.62
C THR A 312 -20.75 -7.21 20.54
N GLU A 313 -21.94 -6.80 21.00
CA GLU A 313 -22.25 -5.36 21.10
C GLU A 313 -21.40 -4.67 22.15
N GLU A 314 -21.04 -5.37 23.25
CA GLU A 314 -20.13 -4.81 24.27
C GLU A 314 -18.74 -4.56 23.70
N ASP A 315 -18.20 -5.45 22.86
CA ASP A 315 -16.92 -5.21 22.20
C ASP A 315 -17.00 -4.00 21.27
N PHE A 316 -18.12 -3.88 20.54
CA PHE A 316 -18.32 -2.75 19.64
C PHE A 316 -18.43 -1.42 20.40
N GLN A 317 -19.11 -1.40 21.55
CA GLN A 317 -19.15 -0.21 22.42
C GLN A 317 -17.75 0.14 22.97
N GLN A 318 -16.94 -0.86 23.32
CA GLN A 318 -15.53 -0.62 23.70
C GLN A 318 -14.73 -0.01 22.55
N LEU A 319 -14.93 -0.47 21.31
CA LEU A 319 -14.31 0.11 20.12
C LEU A 319 -14.71 1.58 19.94
N MET A 320 -16.01 1.90 20.06
CA MET A 320 -16.50 3.28 19.93
C MET A 320 -15.87 4.20 20.98
N ALA A 321 -15.90 3.81 22.25
CA ALA A 321 -15.28 4.56 23.35
C ALA A 321 -13.76 4.70 23.18
N PHE A 322 -13.10 3.69 22.61
CA PHE A 322 -11.69 3.74 22.31
C PHE A 322 -11.37 4.79 21.24
N ILE A 323 -12.15 4.86 20.16
CA ILE A 323 -11.97 5.82 19.07
C ILE A 323 -12.22 7.25 19.54
N GLU A 324 -13.28 7.48 20.34
CA GLU A 324 -13.55 8.79 20.97
C GLU A 324 -12.36 9.28 21.80
N LYS A 325 -11.66 8.36 22.47
CA LYS A 325 -10.51 8.68 23.32
C LYS A 325 -9.23 8.89 22.53
N ILE A 326 -8.96 8.06 21.50
CA ILE A 326 -7.75 8.17 20.68
C ILE A 326 -7.84 9.35 19.73
N ARG A 327 -8.98 9.59 19.08
CA ARG A 327 -9.20 10.67 18.11
C ARG A 327 -8.20 10.60 16.96
N TYR A 328 -8.45 9.70 16.04
CA TYR A 328 -7.64 9.57 14.83
C TYR A 328 -7.91 10.69 13.84
N ASP A 329 -6.89 11.14 13.13
CA ASP A 329 -7.04 12.06 11.99
C ASP A 329 -7.86 11.44 10.88
N GLN A 330 -7.67 10.14 10.63
CA GLN A 330 -8.44 9.34 9.69
C GLN A 330 -8.38 7.86 10.07
N ALA A 331 -9.47 7.14 9.86
CA ALA A 331 -9.49 5.68 9.93
C ALA A 331 -10.01 5.08 8.63
N TYR A 332 -9.35 4.03 8.17
CA TYR A 332 -9.85 3.18 7.10
C TYR A 332 -10.69 2.07 7.76
N THR A 333 -11.98 2.08 7.48
CA THR A 333 -12.96 1.22 8.13
C THR A 333 -13.42 0.12 7.19
N PHE A 334 -13.44 -1.11 7.68
CA PHE A 334 -13.76 -2.30 6.89
C PHE A 334 -14.75 -3.18 7.63
N ILE A 335 -15.60 -3.87 6.86
CA ILE A 335 -16.31 -5.05 7.32
C ILE A 335 -15.36 -6.25 7.22
N TYR A 336 -15.33 -7.10 8.24
CA TYR A 336 -14.63 -8.37 8.14
C TYR A 336 -15.18 -9.19 6.98
N SER A 337 -14.31 -9.58 6.07
CA SER A 337 -14.59 -10.47 4.94
C SER A 337 -13.80 -11.75 5.08
N LYS A 338 -14.47 -12.89 4.96
CA LYS A 338 -13.83 -14.22 5.03
C LYS A 338 -12.74 -14.34 3.97
N ARG A 339 -11.57 -14.84 4.37
CA ARG A 339 -10.46 -15.15 3.48
C ARG A 339 -10.15 -16.63 3.58
N SER A 340 -10.49 -17.38 2.55
CA SER A 340 -10.15 -18.81 2.49
C SER A 340 -8.67 -19.03 2.78
N GLY A 341 -8.37 -19.96 3.68
CA GLY A 341 -7.03 -20.26 4.15
C GLY A 341 -6.55 -19.42 5.35
N THR A 342 -7.42 -18.58 5.94
CA THR A 342 -7.10 -17.85 7.19
C THR A 342 -7.85 -18.45 8.39
N PRO A 343 -7.25 -18.45 9.61
CA PRO A 343 -7.92 -18.99 10.80
C PRO A 343 -9.28 -18.36 11.10
N ALA A 344 -9.44 -17.04 10.87
CA ALA A 344 -10.71 -16.35 11.12
C ALA A 344 -11.84 -16.80 10.17
N ALA A 345 -11.52 -17.32 9.00
CA ALA A 345 -12.53 -17.86 8.07
C ALA A 345 -13.18 -19.15 8.58
N GLU A 346 -12.45 -19.90 9.42
CA GLU A 346 -12.89 -21.18 9.98
C GLU A 346 -13.58 -21.04 11.36
N MET A 347 -13.68 -19.82 11.89
CA MET A 347 -14.38 -19.57 13.15
C MET A 347 -15.89 -19.70 12.97
N ASP A 348 -16.59 -20.43 13.85
CA ASP A 348 -18.02 -20.74 13.73
C ASP A 348 -18.94 -19.53 13.97
N ASN A 349 -18.55 -18.61 14.87
CA ASN A 349 -19.38 -17.51 15.35
C ASN A 349 -19.28 -16.26 14.47
N GLN A 350 -19.54 -16.41 13.18
CA GLN A 350 -19.56 -15.30 12.21
C GLN A 350 -20.71 -14.33 12.53
N VAL A 351 -20.43 -13.04 12.44
CA VAL A 351 -21.42 -11.97 12.65
C VAL A 351 -22.30 -11.84 11.41
N GLU A 352 -23.58 -11.62 11.58
CA GLU A 352 -24.54 -11.39 10.49
C GLU A 352 -24.21 -10.11 9.70
N ASP A 353 -24.43 -10.12 8.39
CA ASP A 353 -24.05 -9.01 7.52
C ASP A 353 -24.83 -7.73 7.83
N ALA A 354 -26.10 -7.83 8.22
CA ALA A 354 -26.89 -6.68 8.67
C ALA A 354 -26.26 -5.98 9.89
N VAL A 355 -25.79 -6.76 10.87
CA VAL A 355 -25.12 -6.23 12.07
C VAL A 355 -23.78 -5.59 11.71
N LYS A 356 -22.99 -6.22 10.81
CA LYS A 356 -21.73 -5.65 10.33
C LYS A 356 -21.92 -4.28 9.69
N HIS A 357 -22.93 -4.16 8.79
CA HIS A 357 -23.22 -2.89 8.12
C HIS A 357 -23.71 -1.82 9.10
N GLN A 358 -24.57 -2.18 10.04
CA GLN A 358 -25.01 -1.25 11.09
C GLN A 358 -23.83 -0.73 11.92
N ARG A 359 -22.92 -1.61 12.35
CA ARG A 359 -21.72 -1.23 13.11
C ARG A 359 -20.78 -0.38 12.28
N LEU A 360 -20.57 -0.72 11.01
CA LEU A 360 -19.72 0.08 10.11
C LEU A 360 -20.26 1.51 9.99
N ASN A 361 -21.56 1.69 9.78
CA ASN A 361 -22.14 3.03 9.63
C ASN A 361 -21.96 3.86 10.90
N ARG A 362 -22.25 3.30 12.07
CA ARG A 362 -22.05 3.98 13.38
C ARG A 362 -20.56 4.36 13.58
N LEU A 363 -19.65 3.46 13.23
CA LEU A 363 -18.22 3.71 13.31
C LEU A 363 -17.78 4.85 12.38
N MET A 364 -18.27 4.85 11.14
CA MET A 364 -17.96 5.89 10.15
C MET A 364 -18.49 7.26 10.58
N GLU A 365 -19.72 7.34 11.11
CA GLU A 365 -20.29 8.58 11.61
C GLU A 365 -19.43 9.20 12.72
N LEU A 366 -19.04 8.41 13.72
CA LEU A 366 -18.16 8.87 14.80
C LEU A 366 -16.80 9.33 14.27
N GLN A 367 -16.13 8.50 13.48
CA GLN A 367 -14.79 8.83 12.98
C GLN A 367 -14.82 10.05 12.05
N ASN A 368 -15.84 10.19 11.21
CA ASN A 368 -15.98 11.35 10.31
C ASN A 368 -16.18 12.65 11.10
N SER A 369 -16.94 12.62 12.19
CA SER A 369 -17.08 13.77 13.10
C SER A 369 -15.72 14.16 13.69
N ILE A 370 -14.98 13.19 14.23
CA ILE A 370 -13.64 13.41 14.80
C ILE A 370 -12.68 13.99 13.75
N SER A 371 -12.65 13.40 12.54
CA SER A 371 -11.78 13.87 11.45
C SER A 371 -12.12 15.32 11.06
N LEU A 372 -13.40 15.68 10.98
CA LEU A 372 -13.83 17.03 10.69
C LEU A 372 -13.41 18.02 11.78
N GLU A 373 -13.62 17.67 13.05
CA GLU A 373 -13.21 18.51 14.19
C GLU A 373 -11.68 18.78 14.19
N ILE A 374 -10.87 17.74 13.93
CA ILE A 374 -9.41 17.89 13.83
C ILE A 374 -9.05 18.81 12.66
N ASN A 375 -9.67 18.62 11.50
CA ASN A 375 -9.40 19.44 10.31
C ASN A 375 -9.84 20.90 10.50
N GLN A 376 -10.94 21.14 11.20
CA GLN A 376 -11.41 22.50 11.53
C GLN A 376 -10.41 23.30 12.36
N GLN A 377 -9.59 22.66 13.21
CA GLN A 377 -8.52 23.30 13.97
C GLN A 377 -7.37 23.79 13.09
N LEU A 378 -7.32 23.38 11.84
CA LEU A 378 -6.32 23.83 10.87
C LEU A 378 -6.75 25.06 10.08
N VAL A 379 -8.03 25.47 10.18
CA VAL A 379 -8.53 26.69 9.49
C VAL A 379 -7.84 27.92 10.08
N GLY A 380 -7.35 28.78 9.16
CA GLY A 380 -6.54 29.95 9.49
C GLY A 380 -5.03 29.69 9.60
N ARG A 381 -4.61 28.42 9.67
CA ARG A 381 -3.18 28.04 9.67
C ARG A 381 -2.64 27.98 8.26
N THR A 382 -1.35 28.27 8.11
CA THR A 382 -0.59 28.05 6.87
C THR A 382 0.14 26.73 6.96
N LEU A 383 -0.10 25.86 5.98
CA LEU A 383 0.51 24.54 5.91
C LEU A 383 1.45 24.44 4.71
N GLU A 384 2.57 23.74 4.88
CA GLU A 384 3.43 23.36 3.77
C GLU A 384 2.86 22.14 3.07
N VAL A 385 2.71 22.23 1.76
CA VAL A 385 2.07 21.23 0.90
C VAL A 385 3.00 20.90 -0.25
N MET A 386 3.24 19.61 -0.49
CA MET A 386 3.89 19.14 -1.72
C MET A 386 2.83 19.00 -2.80
N VAL A 387 3.05 19.66 -3.92
CA VAL A 387 2.14 19.72 -5.07
C VAL A 387 2.08 18.35 -5.74
N GLU A 388 0.88 17.77 -5.88
CA GLU A 388 0.65 16.53 -6.62
C GLU A 388 0.22 16.80 -8.07
N GLY A 389 -0.50 17.89 -8.31
CA GLY A 389 -0.95 18.31 -9.65
C GLY A 389 -2.43 18.68 -9.70
N PRO A 390 -3.06 18.67 -10.88
CA PRO A 390 -4.47 19.01 -11.04
C PRO A 390 -5.38 18.01 -10.33
N SER A 391 -6.51 18.49 -9.83
CA SER A 391 -7.57 17.67 -9.28
C SER A 391 -8.22 16.81 -10.38
N HIS A 392 -8.63 15.59 -10.04
CA HIS A 392 -9.31 14.69 -10.98
C HIS A 392 -10.66 15.23 -11.50
N THR A 393 -11.28 16.17 -10.80
CA THR A 393 -12.62 16.70 -11.12
C THR A 393 -12.59 18.07 -11.74
N ASP A 394 -11.49 18.84 -11.58
CA ASP A 394 -11.37 20.21 -12.06
C ASP A 394 -9.90 20.55 -12.24
N GLU A 395 -9.45 20.73 -13.48
CA GLU A 395 -8.06 21.03 -13.83
C GLU A 395 -7.60 22.42 -13.35
N THR A 396 -8.53 23.34 -13.06
CA THR A 396 -8.22 24.66 -12.51
C THR A 396 -7.95 24.63 -11.01
N VAL A 397 -8.32 23.53 -10.34
CA VAL A 397 -8.04 23.27 -8.92
C VAL A 397 -6.90 22.28 -8.82
N TRP A 398 -5.85 22.66 -8.12
CA TRP A 398 -4.72 21.78 -7.86
C TRP A 398 -4.78 21.22 -6.44
N ASN A 399 -4.05 20.15 -6.24
CA ASN A 399 -4.00 19.44 -4.97
C ASN A 399 -2.57 19.08 -4.60
N GLY A 400 -2.42 18.76 -3.34
CA GLY A 400 -1.18 18.23 -2.78
C GLY A 400 -1.38 17.78 -1.34
N ARG A 401 -0.32 17.24 -0.75
CA ARG A 401 -0.37 16.72 0.61
C ARG A 401 0.61 17.41 1.53
N THR A 402 0.19 17.57 2.78
CA THR A 402 1.07 17.97 3.88
C THR A 402 2.02 16.83 4.26
N ASP A 403 3.03 17.09 5.09
CA ASP A 403 3.84 16.05 5.74
C ASP A 403 3.00 15.13 6.63
N THR A 404 1.92 15.64 7.21
CA THR A 404 0.92 14.89 7.99
C THR A 404 -0.11 14.16 7.12
N ASN A 405 0.10 14.07 5.80
CA ASN A 405 -0.73 13.37 4.83
C ASN A 405 -2.15 13.96 4.62
N LYS A 406 -2.40 15.22 5.03
CA LYS A 406 -3.67 15.89 4.76
C LYS A 406 -3.74 16.33 3.30
N LEU A 407 -4.83 16.02 2.60
CA LEU A 407 -5.11 16.49 1.25
C LEU A 407 -5.56 17.95 1.29
N VAL A 408 -4.88 18.80 0.52
CA VAL A 408 -5.16 20.24 0.41
C VAL A 408 -5.45 20.58 -1.03
N LEU A 409 -6.51 21.35 -1.26
CA LEU A 409 -6.90 21.89 -2.56
C LEU A 409 -6.77 23.40 -2.59
N TRP A 410 -6.33 23.95 -3.73
CA TRP A 410 -6.28 25.40 -3.98
C TRP A 410 -6.50 25.71 -5.46
N GLN A 411 -6.82 26.96 -5.75
CA GLN A 411 -6.93 27.44 -7.13
C GLN A 411 -5.53 27.54 -7.75
N TYR A 412 -5.32 26.91 -8.90
CA TYR A 412 -4.05 26.97 -9.64
C TYR A 412 -3.70 28.40 -10.06
N THR A 413 -2.44 28.82 -9.86
CA THR A 413 -1.99 30.19 -10.21
C THR A 413 -1.15 30.24 -11.49
N GLY A 414 -0.84 29.11 -12.10
CA GLY A 414 -0.03 29.00 -13.31
C GLY A 414 1.48 28.87 -13.07
N LYS A 415 1.90 28.72 -11.81
CA LYS A 415 3.34 28.67 -11.45
C LYS A 415 3.79 27.36 -10.84
N GLU A 416 2.89 26.67 -10.13
CA GLU A 416 3.19 25.46 -9.38
C GLU A 416 3.45 24.30 -10.32
N LYS A 417 4.36 23.40 -9.90
CA LYS A 417 4.68 22.14 -10.61
C LYS A 417 4.59 20.97 -9.63
N PRO A 418 4.24 19.78 -10.09
CA PRO A 418 4.34 18.57 -9.25
C PRO A 418 5.72 18.46 -8.61
N GLY A 419 5.75 18.21 -7.31
CA GLY A 419 6.97 18.14 -6.48
C GLY A 419 7.42 19.47 -5.87
N ASP A 420 6.79 20.59 -6.18
CA ASP A 420 7.08 21.84 -5.48
C ASP A 420 6.52 21.82 -4.06
N LEU A 421 7.23 22.46 -3.12
CA LEU A 421 6.72 22.73 -1.78
C LEU A 421 6.14 24.14 -1.77
N VAL A 422 4.85 24.25 -1.47
CA VAL A 422 4.11 25.50 -1.44
C VAL A 422 3.47 25.72 -0.06
N LYS A 423 3.25 26.97 0.31
CA LYS A 423 2.52 27.34 1.52
C LYS A 423 1.07 27.67 1.19
N VAL A 424 0.14 26.98 1.84
CA VAL A 424 -1.29 27.16 1.64
C VAL A 424 -1.93 27.60 2.95
N LYS A 425 -2.58 28.76 2.95
CA LYS A 425 -3.40 29.23 4.07
C LYS A 425 -4.77 28.57 4.00
N ILE A 426 -5.09 27.75 5.00
CA ILE A 426 -6.33 26.98 5.04
C ILE A 426 -7.50 27.91 5.36
N GLN A 427 -8.52 27.88 4.52
CA GLN A 427 -9.73 28.69 4.64
C GLN A 427 -10.95 27.87 5.01
N GLN A 428 -11.00 26.62 4.58
CA GLN A 428 -12.12 25.72 4.82
C GLN A 428 -11.61 24.29 5.09
N ALA A 429 -12.31 23.59 6.00
CA ALA A 429 -12.06 22.19 6.30
C ALA A 429 -13.30 21.34 6.03
N GLN A 430 -13.09 20.19 5.44
CA GLN A 430 -14.04 19.11 5.28
C GLN A 430 -13.50 17.86 5.98
N THR A 431 -14.28 16.80 6.05
CA THR A 431 -13.87 15.55 6.73
C THR A 431 -12.53 15.01 6.23
N TRP A 432 -12.28 15.07 4.91
CA TRP A 432 -11.07 14.47 4.29
C TRP A 432 -10.23 15.46 3.49
N ILE A 433 -10.70 16.68 3.31
CA ILE A 433 -10.08 17.67 2.41
C ILE A 433 -10.01 19.01 3.12
N LEU A 434 -8.88 19.69 2.96
CA LEU A 434 -8.68 21.08 3.31
C LEU A 434 -8.71 21.93 2.04
N LYS A 435 -9.25 23.14 2.11
CA LYS A 435 -9.22 24.11 1.01
C LYS A 435 -8.57 25.39 1.48
N GLY A 436 -7.76 25.98 0.63
CA GLY A 436 -7.04 27.20 0.98
C GLY A 436 -6.59 28.01 -0.24
N THR A 437 -5.78 29.02 0.04
CA THR A 437 -5.14 29.88 -0.95
C THR A 437 -3.63 29.84 -0.77
N LEU A 438 -2.90 29.89 -1.87
CA LEU A 438 -1.44 30.03 -1.83
C LEU A 438 -1.06 31.33 -1.13
N GLU A 439 -0.07 31.24 -0.26
CA GLU A 439 0.62 32.42 0.25
C GLU A 439 1.74 32.80 -0.73
N ALA A 440 1.86 34.12 -0.97
CA ALA A 440 2.83 34.65 -1.90
C ALA A 440 4.29 34.50 -1.41
#